data_a6a30a194df2f2c7643c2ca2805275e8
#
_entry.id   a6a30a194df2f2c7643c2ca2805275e8
#
_cell.length_a   1.000
_cell.length_b   1.000
_cell.length_c   1.000
_cell.angle_alpha   90.00
_cell.angle_beta   90.00
_cell.angle_gamma   90.00
#
_symmetry.space_group_name_H-M   'P 1'
#
loop_
_entity.id
_entity.type
_entity.pdbx_description
1 polymer ?
#
loop_
_entity_poly.entity_id
_entity_poly.type
_entity_poly.pdbx_seq_one_letter_code
_entity_poly.pdbx_strand_id
1 'polypeptide(L)'
;MDIQRPSNARAKKIRRIAYGIIATVLLAGVTFGVSRLRPAAPSVDKATIWTDEVKRGPMIRDVRGIGTLVPEDIEWIPAQTDSRVDKIILHPGAIVKPDSIILELSDPVLQRETLDAEYQLKAAQADLESLKVTINSDILNQQSITASVRSDYEQAKIQHEVDVKLRQQGVGADVTEQLSRVKEQQLAVRLKLEEDRTKNTEDSAGARLQALQSKVDQQQALYNLKKSELEALHVRAGLSGVLQVVPVEVGQHVTPGTNLARVADPKRLKAEIKIPETQAKDVVLGQPATVDTRNGIVKGLVSRVDPSVQNGTVTVDVQFTEPLPLGARPDLSVDGTIELENLKDVLYVGRPVHGQADSTIGLFKLVDDGSDAVRVNVKLGKTSVNSVEILDGLKVGDKVILSDMSSMDNFDRIRLR
;
A
#
# COMPACT_ATOMS: atom_id res chain seq x y z
N MET A 1 -51.78 86.85 82.95
CA MET A 1 -51.28 85.61 83.51
C MET A 1 -51.23 84.56 82.40
N ASP A 2 -50.12 84.38 81.88
CA ASP A 2 -49.94 83.46 80.70
C ASP A 2 -49.34 82.15 81.19
N ILE A 3 -50.05 81.08 81.10
CA ILE A 3 -49.65 79.75 81.53
C ILE A 3 -48.99 79.02 80.34
N GLN A 4 -47.70 78.83 80.39
CA GLN A 4 -46.94 78.05 79.43
C GLN A 4 -47.31 76.58 79.51
N ARG A 5 -47.77 75.98 78.37
CA ARG A 5 -47.95 74.56 78.22
C ARG A 5 -46.63 73.84 77.88
N PRO A 6 -46.28 72.78 78.58
CA PRO A 6 -45.03 72.02 78.24
C PRO A 6 -45.10 71.38 76.85
N SER A 7 -44.10 71.65 76.03
CA SER A 7 -44.03 71.11 74.67
C SER A 7 -43.53 69.65 74.67
N ASN A 8 -44.35 68.72 74.18
CA ASN A 8 -44.03 67.27 74.04
C ASN A 8 -43.06 66.99 72.91
N ALA A 9 -42.10 67.87 72.57
CA ALA A 9 -41.17 67.75 71.47
C ALA A 9 -40.14 66.58 71.64
N ARG A 10 -39.74 66.24 72.85
CA ARG A 10 -38.81 65.16 73.17
C ARG A 10 -39.44 63.77 72.95
N ALA A 11 -40.70 63.56 73.32
CA ALA A 11 -41.41 62.33 73.19
C ALA A 11 -41.66 61.97 71.68
N LYS A 12 -41.92 62.99 70.86
CA LYS A 12 -42.07 62.80 69.41
C LYS A 12 -40.74 62.44 68.70
N LYS A 13 -39.62 62.99 69.17
CA LYS A 13 -38.29 62.63 68.62
C LYS A 13 -37.92 61.17 68.99
N ILE A 14 -38.14 60.77 70.23
CA ILE A 14 -37.82 59.40 70.69
C ILE A 14 -38.68 58.36 69.94
N ARG A 15 -39.98 58.63 69.75
CA ARG A 15 -40.86 57.76 68.96
C ARG A 15 -40.43 57.67 67.50
N ARG A 16 -39.97 58.74 66.88
CA ARG A 16 -39.47 58.71 65.48
C ARG A 16 -38.16 57.90 65.36
N ILE A 17 -37.24 57.98 66.32
CA ILE A 17 -36.01 57.21 66.40
C ILE A 17 -36.34 55.73 66.67
N ALA A 18 -37.27 55.41 67.54
CA ALA A 18 -37.70 54.05 67.84
C ALA A 18 -38.34 53.40 66.62
N TYR A 19 -39.21 54.11 65.87
CA TYR A 19 -39.75 53.61 64.62
C TYR A 19 -38.67 53.43 63.53
N GLY A 20 -37.64 54.30 63.48
CA GLY A 20 -36.49 54.15 62.54
C GLY A 20 -35.67 52.92 62.86
N ILE A 21 -35.40 52.64 64.16
CA ILE A 21 -34.64 51.41 64.54
C ILE A 21 -35.46 50.14 64.25
N ILE A 22 -36.74 50.13 64.53
CA ILE A 22 -37.64 49.01 64.26
C ILE A 22 -37.70 48.76 62.72
N ALA A 23 -37.81 49.81 61.92
CA ALA A 23 -37.80 49.70 60.45
C ALA A 23 -36.46 49.13 59.91
N THR A 24 -35.31 49.57 60.47
CA THR A 24 -33.96 49.06 60.05
C THR A 24 -33.76 47.59 60.46
N VAL A 25 -34.23 47.23 61.68
CA VAL A 25 -34.16 45.80 62.11
C VAL A 25 -35.08 44.93 61.30
N LEU A 26 -36.27 45.38 60.91
CA LEU A 26 -37.19 44.68 60.04
C LEU A 26 -36.59 44.53 58.61
N LEU A 27 -36.00 45.61 58.09
CA LEU A 27 -35.34 45.58 56.76
C LEU A 27 -34.13 44.65 56.78
N ALA A 28 -33.31 44.67 57.84
CA ALA A 28 -32.19 43.73 58.02
C ALA A 28 -32.67 42.31 58.20
N GLY A 29 -33.78 42.06 58.88
CA GLY A 29 -34.41 40.75 59.00
C GLY A 29 -34.95 40.24 57.69
N VAL A 30 -35.56 41.05 56.85
CA VAL A 30 -36.10 40.73 55.56
C VAL A 30 -34.91 40.45 54.57
N THR A 31 -33.89 41.34 54.58
CA THR A 31 -32.70 41.11 53.72
C THR A 31 -31.94 39.81 54.07
N PHE A 32 -31.81 39.54 55.41
CA PHE A 32 -31.22 38.31 55.91
C PHE A 32 -32.10 37.07 55.55
N GLY A 33 -33.42 37.20 55.64
CA GLY A 33 -34.37 36.16 55.20
C GLY A 33 -34.32 35.90 53.71
N VAL A 34 -34.29 36.96 52.87
CA VAL A 34 -34.19 36.86 51.41
C VAL A 34 -32.82 36.30 50.95
N SER A 35 -31.73 36.72 51.69
CA SER A 35 -30.37 36.15 51.31
C SER A 35 -30.21 34.67 51.64
N ARG A 36 -31.08 34.10 52.49
CA ARG A 36 -31.12 32.64 52.74
C ARG A 36 -32.08 31.86 51.84
N LEU A 37 -32.90 32.54 51.06
CA LEU A 37 -33.70 31.89 50.02
C LEU A 37 -32.79 31.41 48.91
N ARG A 38 -32.65 30.12 48.76
CA ARG A 38 -31.96 29.52 47.60
C ARG A 38 -32.71 29.90 46.33
N PRO A 39 -32.02 30.33 45.25
CA PRO A 39 -32.70 30.59 43.97
C PRO A 39 -33.50 29.36 43.55
N ALA A 40 -34.69 29.57 43.03
CA ALA A 40 -35.54 28.48 42.51
C ALA A 40 -34.75 27.73 41.45
N ALA A 41 -34.63 26.40 41.61
CA ALA A 41 -33.96 25.56 40.64
C ALA A 41 -34.66 25.72 39.27
N PRO A 42 -33.90 25.97 38.19
CA PRO A 42 -34.46 26.08 36.86
C PRO A 42 -35.14 24.76 36.49
N SER A 43 -36.25 24.84 35.76
CA SER A 43 -37.00 23.68 35.32
C SER A 43 -36.60 23.29 33.89
N VAL A 44 -36.37 22.01 33.67
CA VAL A 44 -36.06 21.39 32.37
C VAL A 44 -37.16 20.39 32.06
N ASP A 45 -37.60 20.36 30.81
CA ASP A 45 -38.61 19.40 30.33
C ASP A 45 -38.00 17.98 30.28
N LYS A 46 -38.67 17.06 30.99
CA LYS A 46 -38.24 15.65 31.04
C LYS A 46 -38.28 14.97 29.70
N ALA A 47 -39.10 15.43 28.75
CA ALA A 47 -39.17 14.89 27.39
C ALA A 47 -37.94 15.25 26.53
N THR A 48 -37.17 16.28 26.88
CA THR A 48 -36.00 16.74 26.12
C THR A 48 -34.68 16.16 26.62
N ILE A 49 -34.71 15.43 27.73
CA ILE A 49 -33.49 14.86 28.33
C ILE A 49 -33.36 13.37 28.01
N TRP A 50 -32.14 12.97 27.70
CA TRP A 50 -31.77 11.57 27.58
C TRP A 50 -31.02 11.16 28.86
N THR A 51 -31.49 10.09 29.49
CA THR A 51 -30.92 9.58 30.74
C THR A 51 -30.48 8.12 30.54
N ASP A 52 -29.41 7.75 31.25
CA ASP A 52 -28.97 6.36 31.34
C ASP A 52 -28.55 6.02 32.76
N GLU A 53 -28.48 4.75 33.06
CA GLU A 53 -28.14 4.21 34.37
C GLU A 53 -26.70 3.71 34.38
N VAL A 54 -25.94 4.04 35.40
CA VAL A 54 -24.57 3.58 35.62
C VAL A 54 -24.58 2.08 35.91
N LYS A 55 -23.90 1.33 35.06
CA LYS A 55 -23.80 -0.13 35.13
C LYS A 55 -22.38 -0.55 35.49
N ARG A 56 -22.24 -1.76 36.05
CA ARG A 56 -20.95 -2.39 36.25
C ARG A 56 -20.90 -3.69 35.45
N GLY A 57 -19.85 -3.85 34.66
CA GLY A 57 -19.68 -5.03 33.85
C GLY A 57 -18.63 -4.85 32.74
N PRO A 58 -18.61 -5.76 31.76
CA PRO A 58 -17.70 -5.63 30.64
C PRO A 58 -18.09 -4.46 29.74
N MET A 59 -17.12 -3.64 29.37
CA MET A 59 -17.28 -2.54 28.42
C MET A 59 -16.30 -2.75 27.26
N ILE A 60 -16.86 -2.88 26.05
CA ILE A 60 -16.05 -2.93 24.83
C ILE A 60 -15.74 -1.49 24.43
N ARG A 61 -14.44 -1.22 24.34
CA ARG A 61 -13.96 0.04 23.80
C ARG A 61 -13.76 -0.12 22.31
N ASP A 62 -14.51 0.60 21.52
CA ASP A 62 -14.49 0.57 20.08
C ASP A 62 -14.29 1.98 19.49
N VAL A 63 -13.80 2.00 18.26
CA VAL A 63 -13.68 3.20 17.43
C VAL A 63 -14.39 2.99 16.13
N ARG A 64 -14.96 4.04 15.58
CA ARG A 64 -15.72 4.02 14.33
C ARG A 64 -15.06 4.90 13.28
N GLY A 65 -15.04 4.43 12.05
CA GLY A 65 -14.59 5.19 10.90
C GLY A 65 -15.42 4.90 9.66
N ILE A 66 -15.41 5.85 8.74
CA ILE A 66 -16.00 5.70 7.42
C ILE A 66 -14.93 5.19 6.48
N GLY A 67 -15.27 4.27 5.59
CA GLY A 67 -14.32 3.69 4.65
C GLY A 67 -14.94 3.33 3.33
N THR A 68 -14.14 2.65 2.52
CA THR A 68 -14.56 2.08 1.23
C THR A 68 -14.05 0.66 1.08
N LEU A 69 -14.79 -0.16 0.34
CA LEU A 69 -14.28 -1.47 -0.08
C LEU A 69 -13.28 -1.28 -1.23
N VAL A 70 -12.11 -1.86 -1.08
CA VAL A 70 -11.05 -1.80 -2.09
C VAL A 70 -10.62 -3.22 -2.43
N PRO A 71 -10.40 -3.57 -3.70
CA PRO A 71 -9.82 -4.87 -4.06
C PRO A 71 -8.46 -5.06 -3.42
N GLU A 72 -8.17 -6.27 -2.97
CA GLU A 72 -6.83 -6.62 -2.46
C GLU A 72 -5.80 -6.56 -3.58
N ASP A 73 -6.16 -7.10 -4.76
CA ASP A 73 -5.31 -7.15 -5.93
C ASP A 73 -5.84 -6.18 -6.99
N ILE A 74 -5.06 -5.13 -7.25
CA ILE A 74 -5.33 -4.13 -8.29
C ILE A 74 -4.11 -4.07 -9.19
N GLU A 75 -4.32 -4.18 -10.49
CA GLU A 75 -3.29 -3.98 -11.48
C GLU A 75 -3.64 -2.80 -12.38
N TRP A 76 -2.77 -1.82 -12.39
CA TRP A 76 -2.75 -0.75 -13.36
C TRP A 76 -1.85 -1.15 -14.52
N ILE A 77 -2.38 -1.09 -15.72
CA ILE A 77 -1.69 -1.48 -16.94
C ILE A 77 -1.26 -0.20 -17.66
N PRO A 78 0.04 0.17 -17.57
CA PRO A 78 0.56 1.35 -18.24
C PRO A 78 0.96 1.04 -19.70
N ALA A 79 0.97 2.05 -20.55
CA ALA A 79 1.60 2.01 -21.86
C ALA A 79 3.11 1.81 -21.70
N GLN A 80 3.70 0.92 -22.52
CA GLN A 80 5.14 0.65 -22.52
C GLN A 80 5.87 1.47 -23.58
N THR A 81 5.18 1.82 -24.66
CA THR A 81 5.72 2.52 -25.82
C THR A 81 4.90 3.77 -26.13
N ASP A 82 5.51 4.68 -26.89
CA ASP A 82 4.84 5.81 -27.48
C ASP A 82 3.94 5.31 -28.63
N SER A 83 2.63 5.48 -28.52
CA SER A 83 1.70 4.84 -29.43
C SER A 83 0.34 5.54 -29.45
N ARG A 84 -0.53 5.12 -30.36
CA ARG A 84 -1.90 5.60 -30.48
C ARG A 84 -2.88 4.47 -30.21
N VAL A 85 -3.95 4.75 -29.47
CA VAL A 85 -5.04 3.79 -29.24
C VAL A 85 -5.77 3.55 -30.57
N ASP A 86 -5.67 2.33 -31.11
CA ASP A 86 -6.33 1.94 -32.35
C ASP A 86 -7.74 1.45 -32.09
N LYS A 87 -7.89 0.55 -31.11
CA LYS A 87 -9.18 -0.07 -30.79
C LYS A 87 -9.28 -0.44 -29.32
N ILE A 88 -10.45 -0.22 -28.71
CA ILE A 88 -10.83 -0.75 -27.39
C ILE A 88 -11.71 -1.98 -27.64
N ILE A 89 -11.22 -3.16 -27.21
CA ILE A 89 -11.89 -4.45 -27.41
C ILE A 89 -12.84 -4.75 -26.27
N LEU A 90 -12.40 -4.51 -25.02
CA LEU A 90 -13.18 -4.77 -23.81
C LEU A 90 -13.51 -3.45 -23.11
N HIS A 91 -14.73 -3.38 -22.57
CA HIS A 91 -15.24 -2.20 -21.86
C HIS A 91 -15.30 -2.48 -20.34
N PRO A 92 -15.31 -1.44 -19.49
CA PRO A 92 -15.50 -1.59 -18.06
C PRO A 92 -16.70 -2.48 -17.71
N GLY A 93 -16.50 -3.40 -16.75
CA GLY A 93 -17.45 -4.44 -16.36
C GLY A 93 -17.19 -5.81 -17.00
N ALA A 94 -16.32 -5.92 -18.01
CA ALA A 94 -15.96 -7.21 -18.62
C ALA A 94 -15.12 -8.08 -17.67
N ILE A 95 -15.41 -9.37 -17.63
CA ILE A 95 -14.59 -10.38 -16.94
C ILE A 95 -13.41 -10.72 -17.84
N VAL A 96 -12.20 -10.63 -17.27
CA VAL A 96 -10.94 -10.84 -18.00
C VAL A 96 -10.12 -11.96 -17.38
N LYS A 97 -9.29 -12.59 -18.22
CA LYS A 97 -8.21 -13.53 -17.86
C LYS A 97 -6.87 -12.87 -18.16
N PRO A 98 -5.73 -13.37 -17.64
CA PRO A 98 -4.41 -12.77 -17.86
C PRO A 98 -4.10 -12.48 -19.33
N ASP A 99 -4.48 -13.39 -20.25
CA ASP A 99 -4.23 -13.28 -21.69
C ASP A 99 -5.29 -12.47 -22.46
N SER A 100 -6.36 -12.00 -21.81
CA SER A 100 -7.41 -11.24 -22.47
C SER A 100 -6.87 -9.91 -22.96
N ILE A 101 -7.02 -9.61 -24.25
CA ILE A 101 -6.64 -8.32 -24.83
C ILE A 101 -7.74 -7.32 -24.53
N ILE A 102 -7.37 -6.21 -23.88
CA ILE A 102 -8.28 -5.13 -23.48
C ILE A 102 -8.40 -4.11 -24.60
N LEU A 103 -7.26 -3.68 -25.14
CA LEU A 103 -7.18 -2.71 -26.23
C LEU A 103 -5.95 -2.95 -27.09
N GLU A 104 -5.97 -2.43 -28.29
CA GLU A 104 -4.89 -2.48 -29.26
C GLU A 104 -4.34 -1.09 -29.48
N LEU A 105 -3.02 -1.01 -29.44
CA LEU A 105 -2.26 0.20 -29.74
C LEU A 105 -1.63 0.07 -31.14
N SER A 106 -1.36 1.19 -31.78
CA SER A 106 -0.70 1.25 -33.08
C SER A 106 0.53 2.13 -33.00
N ASP A 107 1.65 1.58 -33.45
CA ASP A 107 2.92 2.30 -33.63
C ASP A 107 3.59 1.82 -34.94
N PRO A 108 3.38 2.54 -36.07
CA PRO A 108 3.98 2.22 -37.35
C PRO A 108 5.50 2.35 -37.38
N VAL A 109 6.07 3.18 -36.48
CA VAL A 109 7.52 3.37 -36.38
C VAL A 109 8.15 2.13 -35.75
N LEU A 110 7.60 1.65 -34.64
CA LEU A 110 8.05 0.43 -33.96
C LEU A 110 7.91 -0.82 -34.87
N GLN A 111 6.81 -0.90 -35.66
CA GLN A 111 6.64 -1.99 -36.63
C GLN A 111 7.79 -2.00 -37.63
N ARG A 112 8.17 -0.83 -38.22
CA ARG A 112 9.29 -0.71 -39.12
C ARG A 112 10.61 -1.06 -38.45
N GLU A 113 10.87 -0.54 -37.25
CA GLU A 113 12.10 -0.84 -36.50
C GLU A 113 12.24 -2.34 -36.16
N THR A 114 11.13 -3.01 -35.87
CA THR A 114 11.12 -4.46 -35.62
C THR A 114 11.48 -5.25 -36.89
N LEU A 115 10.93 -4.85 -38.03
CA LEU A 115 11.27 -5.45 -39.34
C LEU A 115 12.74 -5.19 -39.70
N ASP A 116 13.24 -3.99 -39.48
CA ASP A 116 14.65 -3.66 -39.73
C ASP A 116 15.58 -4.49 -38.83
N ALA A 117 15.26 -4.67 -37.54
CA ALA A 117 16.00 -5.51 -36.61
C ALA A 117 15.97 -7.01 -37.06
N GLU A 118 14.84 -7.51 -37.59
CA GLU A 118 14.71 -8.85 -38.11
C GLU A 118 15.63 -9.08 -39.34
N TYR A 119 15.64 -8.11 -40.27
CA TYR A 119 16.52 -8.20 -41.45
C TYR A 119 18.00 -8.08 -41.07
N GLN A 120 18.37 -7.24 -40.11
CA GLN A 120 19.75 -7.17 -39.60
C GLN A 120 20.19 -8.48 -38.95
N LEU A 121 19.31 -9.14 -38.19
CA LEU A 121 19.58 -10.46 -37.64
C LEU A 121 19.79 -11.49 -38.72
N LYS A 122 18.90 -11.56 -39.75
CA LYS A 122 19.04 -12.47 -40.87
C LYS A 122 20.32 -12.25 -41.65
N ALA A 123 20.73 -11.01 -41.86
CA ALA A 123 21.99 -10.67 -42.49
C ALA A 123 23.20 -11.16 -41.66
N ALA A 124 23.22 -10.91 -40.37
CA ALA A 124 24.29 -11.38 -39.48
C ALA A 124 24.37 -12.91 -39.41
N GLN A 125 23.23 -13.63 -39.47
CA GLN A 125 23.19 -15.09 -39.55
C GLN A 125 23.76 -15.61 -40.89
N ALA A 126 23.43 -14.95 -42.01
CA ALA A 126 23.96 -15.32 -43.33
C ALA A 126 25.48 -15.07 -43.40
N ASP A 127 25.98 -13.96 -42.83
CA ASP A 127 27.40 -13.66 -42.72
C ASP A 127 28.15 -14.75 -41.92
N LEU A 128 27.59 -15.21 -40.81
CA LEU A 128 28.15 -16.28 -40.00
C LEU A 128 28.23 -17.59 -40.77
N GLU A 129 27.17 -17.95 -41.50
CA GLU A 129 27.16 -19.17 -42.29
C GLU A 129 28.15 -19.11 -43.44
N SER A 130 28.26 -17.98 -44.15
CA SER A 130 29.25 -17.74 -45.19
C SER A 130 30.69 -17.88 -44.65
N LEU A 131 30.93 -17.28 -43.45
CA LEU A 131 32.24 -17.41 -42.81
C LEU A 131 32.56 -18.85 -42.42
N LYS A 132 31.61 -19.63 -41.92
CA LYS A 132 31.80 -21.08 -41.64
C LYS A 132 32.26 -21.86 -42.86
N VAL A 133 31.61 -21.63 -44.01
CA VAL A 133 31.97 -22.28 -45.28
C VAL A 133 33.39 -21.87 -45.70
N THR A 134 33.73 -20.60 -45.64
CA THR A 134 35.07 -20.09 -45.97
C THR A 134 36.14 -20.69 -45.09
N ILE A 135 35.94 -20.67 -43.78
CA ILE A 135 36.89 -21.23 -42.79
C ILE A 135 37.09 -22.75 -43.05
N ASN A 136 36.02 -23.50 -43.31
CA ASN A 136 36.12 -24.92 -43.57
C ASN A 136 36.99 -25.18 -44.83
N SER A 137 36.82 -24.36 -45.86
CA SER A 137 37.65 -24.44 -47.08
C SER A 137 39.13 -24.12 -46.80
N ASP A 138 39.40 -23.10 -46.02
CA ASP A 138 40.77 -22.70 -45.65
C ASP A 138 41.48 -23.78 -44.81
N ILE A 139 40.76 -24.36 -43.83
CA ILE A 139 41.29 -25.47 -43.02
C ILE A 139 41.59 -26.69 -43.89
N LEU A 140 40.68 -27.08 -44.76
CA LEU A 140 40.89 -28.22 -45.68
C LEU A 140 42.09 -27.99 -46.61
N ASN A 141 42.25 -26.78 -47.16
CA ASN A 141 43.40 -26.43 -47.97
C ASN A 141 44.72 -26.52 -47.15
N GLN A 142 44.76 -26.01 -45.96
CA GLN A 142 45.96 -26.05 -45.11
C GLN A 142 46.28 -27.50 -44.69
N GLN A 143 45.30 -28.31 -44.37
CA GLN A 143 45.46 -29.74 -44.05
C GLN A 143 45.99 -30.52 -45.23
N SER A 144 45.56 -30.23 -46.49
CA SER A 144 46.05 -30.82 -47.69
C SER A 144 47.56 -30.54 -47.95
N ILE A 145 47.98 -29.27 -47.69
CA ILE A 145 49.37 -28.86 -47.77
C ILE A 145 50.21 -29.63 -46.74
N THR A 146 49.74 -29.65 -45.47
CA THR A 146 50.44 -30.34 -44.37
C THR A 146 50.56 -31.87 -44.68
N ALA A 147 49.52 -32.49 -45.24
CA ALA A 147 49.55 -33.92 -45.64
C ALA A 147 50.54 -34.17 -46.71
N SER A 148 50.65 -33.28 -47.72
CA SER A 148 51.70 -33.39 -48.78
C SER A 148 53.10 -33.32 -48.19
N VAL A 149 53.37 -32.33 -47.34
CA VAL A 149 54.69 -32.16 -46.67
C VAL A 149 55.00 -33.38 -45.76
N ARG A 150 53.98 -33.89 -45.08
CA ARG A 150 54.16 -35.12 -44.29
C ARG A 150 54.56 -36.35 -45.16
N SER A 151 53.92 -36.51 -46.29
CA SER A 151 54.28 -37.56 -47.24
C SER A 151 55.74 -37.42 -47.74
N ASP A 152 56.16 -36.21 -48.09
CA ASP A 152 57.55 -35.91 -48.49
C ASP A 152 58.56 -36.22 -47.36
N TYR A 153 58.24 -35.91 -46.14
CA TYR A 153 59.06 -36.18 -44.94
C TYR A 153 59.18 -37.74 -44.74
N GLU A 154 58.07 -38.45 -44.74
CA GLU A 154 58.09 -39.91 -44.55
C GLU A 154 58.89 -40.61 -45.65
N GLN A 155 58.80 -40.12 -46.89
CA GLN A 155 59.63 -40.67 -48.00
C GLN A 155 61.11 -40.37 -47.72
N ALA A 156 61.49 -39.17 -47.34
CA ALA A 156 62.89 -38.82 -47.03
C ALA A 156 63.43 -39.61 -45.83
N LYS A 157 62.59 -39.85 -44.82
CA LYS A 157 62.94 -40.66 -43.66
C LYS A 157 63.21 -42.10 -44.00
N ILE A 158 62.33 -42.73 -44.82
CA ILE A 158 62.56 -44.09 -45.31
C ILE A 158 63.85 -44.15 -46.11
N GLN A 159 64.15 -43.19 -47.02
CA GLN A 159 65.36 -43.13 -47.79
C GLN A 159 66.62 -43.04 -46.90
N HIS A 160 66.60 -42.17 -45.88
CA HIS A 160 67.69 -42.03 -44.92
C HIS A 160 67.90 -43.35 -44.14
N GLU A 161 66.87 -44.01 -43.66
CA GLU A 161 66.95 -45.29 -42.96
C GLU A 161 67.61 -46.39 -43.85
N VAL A 162 67.27 -46.42 -45.15
CA VAL A 162 67.90 -47.33 -46.14
C VAL A 162 69.36 -46.99 -46.30
N ASP A 163 69.73 -45.71 -46.47
CA ASP A 163 71.11 -45.27 -46.65
C ASP A 163 71.98 -45.57 -45.42
N VAL A 164 71.45 -45.41 -44.23
CA VAL A 164 72.09 -45.82 -42.98
C VAL A 164 72.40 -47.31 -42.91
N LYS A 165 71.42 -48.18 -43.34
CA LYS A 165 71.59 -49.62 -43.37
C LYS A 165 72.65 -50.05 -44.43
N LEU A 166 72.63 -49.43 -45.59
CA LEU A 166 73.61 -49.71 -46.65
C LEU A 166 75.02 -49.29 -46.21
N ARG A 167 75.17 -48.21 -45.57
CA ARG A 167 76.44 -47.77 -44.96
C ARG A 167 76.96 -48.74 -43.87
N GLN A 168 76.09 -49.23 -43.00
CA GLN A 168 76.42 -50.19 -41.97
C GLN A 168 76.88 -51.53 -42.55
N GLN A 169 76.39 -51.88 -43.74
CA GLN A 169 76.79 -53.07 -44.48
C GLN A 169 78.08 -52.85 -45.34
N GLY A 170 78.65 -51.65 -45.39
CA GLY A 170 79.89 -51.33 -46.11
C GLY A 170 79.68 -51.08 -47.59
N VAL A 171 78.44 -50.98 -48.13
CA VAL A 171 78.11 -50.83 -49.57
C VAL A 171 77.72 -49.34 -49.89
N GLY A 172 77.39 -48.48 -48.88
CA GLY A 172 76.92 -47.09 -49.06
C GLY A 172 78.08 -46.09 -48.94
N ALA A 173 78.00 -44.97 -49.69
CA ALA A 173 78.93 -43.85 -49.57
C ALA A 173 78.52 -42.92 -48.38
N ASP A 174 79.44 -42.44 -47.51
CA ASP A 174 79.20 -41.53 -46.41
C ASP A 174 78.51 -40.23 -46.84
N VAL A 175 78.81 -39.74 -48.04
CA VAL A 175 78.20 -38.49 -48.56
C VAL A 175 76.70 -38.69 -48.85
N THR A 176 76.29 -39.85 -49.28
CA THR A 176 74.88 -40.17 -49.61
C THR A 176 74.04 -40.22 -48.34
N GLU A 177 74.52 -40.81 -47.23
CA GLU A 177 73.87 -40.83 -45.93
C GLU A 177 73.80 -39.43 -45.35
N GLN A 178 74.88 -38.63 -45.41
CA GLN A 178 74.86 -37.26 -44.96
C GLN A 178 73.82 -36.39 -45.71
N LEU A 179 73.70 -36.61 -47.06
CA LEU A 179 72.76 -35.84 -47.87
C LEU A 179 71.29 -36.20 -47.52
N SER A 180 70.99 -37.52 -47.38
CA SER A 180 69.64 -37.98 -47.00
C SER A 180 69.27 -37.53 -45.59
N ARG A 181 70.21 -37.53 -44.65
CA ARG A 181 70.01 -37.02 -43.30
C ARG A 181 69.67 -35.50 -43.31
N VAL A 182 70.41 -34.71 -44.05
CA VAL A 182 70.15 -33.23 -44.17
C VAL A 182 68.74 -33.02 -44.75
N LYS A 183 68.41 -33.80 -45.79
CA LYS A 183 67.05 -33.71 -46.43
C LYS A 183 65.92 -34.08 -45.48
N GLU A 184 66.10 -35.18 -44.72
CA GLU A 184 65.12 -35.57 -43.70
C GLU A 184 64.98 -34.45 -42.66
N GLN A 185 66.08 -33.89 -42.13
CA GLN A 185 66.06 -32.79 -41.14
C GLN A 185 65.37 -31.53 -41.69
N GLN A 186 65.60 -31.14 -42.92
CA GLN A 186 64.94 -30.02 -43.59
C GLN A 186 63.43 -30.24 -43.70
N LEU A 187 63.01 -31.45 -44.10
CA LEU A 187 61.58 -31.75 -44.21
C LEU A 187 60.90 -31.91 -42.88
N ALA A 188 61.61 -32.40 -41.86
CA ALA A 188 61.10 -32.41 -40.45
C ALA A 188 60.78 -31.00 -39.94
N VAL A 189 61.69 -30.04 -40.15
CA VAL A 189 61.47 -28.63 -39.78
C VAL A 189 60.29 -28.04 -40.56
N ARG A 190 60.24 -28.32 -41.88
CA ARG A 190 59.15 -27.85 -42.74
C ARG A 190 57.80 -28.43 -42.31
N LEU A 191 57.71 -29.73 -41.99
CA LEU A 191 56.50 -30.38 -41.47
C LEU A 191 56.02 -29.72 -40.20
N LYS A 192 56.93 -29.51 -39.25
CA LYS A 192 56.59 -28.80 -37.98
C LYS A 192 56.05 -27.41 -38.23
N LEU A 193 56.61 -26.63 -39.13
CA LEU A 193 56.11 -25.30 -39.48
C LEU A 193 54.73 -25.34 -40.11
N GLU A 194 54.41 -26.35 -40.96
CA GLU A 194 53.08 -26.50 -41.56
C GLU A 194 52.05 -27.00 -40.52
N GLU A 195 52.47 -27.85 -39.56
CA GLU A 195 51.61 -28.25 -38.42
C GLU A 195 51.28 -27.07 -37.54
N ASP A 196 52.29 -26.21 -37.18
CA ASP A 196 52.08 -24.98 -36.43
C ASP A 196 51.16 -23.98 -37.17
N ARG A 197 51.31 -23.87 -38.53
CA ARG A 197 50.41 -23.09 -39.38
C ARG A 197 48.96 -23.61 -39.36
N THR A 198 48.79 -24.92 -39.43
CA THR A 198 47.45 -25.53 -39.34
C THR A 198 46.80 -25.18 -38.04
N LYS A 199 47.49 -25.35 -36.93
CA LYS A 199 47.02 -24.98 -35.59
C LYS A 199 46.65 -23.48 -35.46
N ASN A 200 47.52 -22.60 -35.94
CA ASN A 200 47.25 -21.18 -35.94
C ASN A 200 46.05 -20.79 -36.80
N THR A 201 45.83 -21.48 -37.92
CA THR A 201 44.67 -21.30 -38.78
C THR A 201 43.37 -21.72 -38.06
N GLU A 202 43.39 -22.87 -37.38
CA GLU A 202 42.26 -23.35 -36.58
C GLU A 202 41.93 -22.43 -35.40
N ASP A 203 42.96 -22.00 -34.63
CA ASP A 203 42.78 -21.06 -33.50
C ASP A 203 42.23 -19.70 -33.97
N SER A 204 42.77 -19.16 -35.06
CA SER A 204 42.31 -17.92 -35.69
C SER A 204 40.87 -18.05 -36.23
N ALA A 205 40.51 -19.19 -36.78
CA ALA A 205 39.16 -19.50 -37.25
C ALA A 205 38.17 -19.50 -36.08
N GLY A 206 38.54 -20.14 -34.96
CA GLY A 206 37.73 -20.16 -33.75
C GLY A 206 37.44 -18.74 -33.25
N ALA A 207 38.45 -17.87 -33.15
CA ALA A 207 38.29 -16.49 -32.73
C ALA A 207 37.37 -15.65 -33.64
N ARG A 208 37.51 -15.85 -35.00
CA ARG A 208 36.64 -15.16 -35.98
C ARG A 208 35.19 -15.62 -35.88
N LEU A 209 34.95 -16.93 -35.73
CA LEU A 209 33.59 -17.48 -35.53
C LEU A 209 32.97 -16.95 -34.28
N GLN A 210 33.70 -16.91 -33.15
CA GLN A 210 33.21 -16.37 -31.88
C GLN A 210 32.83 -14.89 -31.99
N ALA A 211 33.66 -14.09 -32.67
CA ALA A 211 33.38 -12.66 -32.87
C ALA A 211 32.10 -12.44 -33.67
N LEU A 212 31.89 -13.23 -34.75
CA LEU A 212 30.68 -13.10 -35.58
C LEU A 212 29.46 -13.71 -34.92
N GLN A 213 29.61 -14.78 -34.10
CA GLN A 213 28.54 -15.31 -33.26
C GLN A 213 28.07 -14.27 -32.26
N SER A 214 29.00 -13.58 -31.58
CA SER A 214 28.64 -12.48 -30.65
C SER A 214 27.87 -11.37 -31.35
N LYS A 215 28.16 -11.07 -32.61
CA LYS A 215 27.37 -10.11 -33.41
C LYS A 215 25.95 -10.61 -33.68
N VAL A 216 25.79 -11.90 -34.02
CA VAL A 216 24.47 -12.53 -34.20
C VAL A 216 23.69 -12.45 -32.89
N ASP A 217 24.30 -12.81 -31.76
CA ASP A 217 23.66 -12.75 -30.44
C ASP A 217 23.19 -11.32 -30.07
N GLN A 218 24.01 -10.32 -30.42
CA GLN A 218 23.63 -8.91 -30.23
C GLN A 218 22.41 -8.52 -31.07
N GLN A 219 22.38 -8.90 -32.37
CA GLN A 219 21.23 -8.61 -33.23
C GLN A 219 20.00 -9.39 -32.82
N GLN A 220 20.14 -10.62 -32.32
CA GLN A 220 19.07 -11.43 -31.80
C GLN A 220 18.45 -10.75 -30.55
N ALA A 221 19.28 -10.23 -29.64
CA ALA A 221 18.81 -9.53 -28.46
C ALA A 221 18.03 -8.25 -28.83
N LEU A 222 18.53 -7.48 -29.81
CA LEU A 222 17.84 -6.29 -30.31
C LEU A 222 16.49 -6.64 -30.95
N TYR A 223 16.44 -7.66 -31.80
CA TYR A 223 15.19 -8.14 -32.41
C TYR A 223 14.18 -8.60 -31.36
N ASN A 224 14.63 -9.37 -30.36
CA ASN A 224 13.76 -9.83 -29.27
C ASN A 224 13.19 -8.66 -28.45
N LEU A 225 14.01 -7.63 -28.18
CA LEU A 225 13.55 -6.41 -27.51
C LEU A 225 12.44 -5.73 -28.32
N LYS A 226 12.70 -5.45 -29.61
CA LYS A 226 11.73 -4.79 -30.49
C LYS A 226 10.46 -5.60 -30.68
N LYS A 227 10.57 -6.91 -30.76
CA LYS A 227 9.43 -7.82 -30.81
C LYS A 227 8.60 -7.79 -29.55
N SER A 228 9.23 -7.76 -28.38
CA SER A 228 8.52 -7.63 -27.09
C SER A 228 7.78 -6.29 -26.98
N GLU A 229 8.40 -5.19 -27.41
CA GLU A 229 7.75 -3.87 -27.46
C GLU A 229 6.55 -3.88 -28.43
N LEU A 230 6.67 -4.57 -29.58
CA LEU A 230 5.57 -4.72 -30.54
C LEU A 230 4.43 -5.57 -29.99
N GLU A 231 4.73 -6.66 -29.29
CA GLU A 231 3.73 -7.49 -28.61
C GLU A 231 3.01 -6.73 -27.50
N ALA A 232 3.68 -5.79 -26.82
CA ALA A 232 3.09 -4.95 -25.79
C ALA A 232 2.04 -3.96 -26.33
N LEU A 233 1.96 -3.74 -27.65
CA LEU A 233 0.86 -2.99 -28.27
C LEU A 233 -0.49 -3.72 -28.16
N HIS A 234 -0.50 -5.01 -27.95
CA HIS A 234 -1.68 -5.78 -27.57
C HIS A 234 -1.79 -5.78 -26.03
N VAL A 235 -2.47 -4.80 -25.48
CA VAL A 235 -2.56 -4.59 -24.04
C VAL A 235 -3.41 -5.67 -23.40
N ARG A 236 -2.77 -6.53 -22.59
CA ARG A 236 -3.39 -7.68 -21.92
C ARG A 236 -3.73 -7.34 -20.46
N ALA A 237 -4.69 -8.10 -19.91
CA ALA A 237 -5.20 -7.88 -18.55
C ALA A 237 -4.19 -8.20 -17.43
N GLY A 238 -3.24 -9.13 -17.65
CA GLY A 238 -2.22 -9.53 -16.67
C GLY A 238 -2.73 -10.43 -15.56
N LEU A 239 -3.92 -10.15 -15.03
CA LEU A 239 -4.57 -10.93 -13.98
C LEU A 239 -6.00 -11.34 -14.34
N SER A 240 -6.52 -12.33 -13.61
CA SER A 240 -7.94 -12.71 -13.71
C SER A 240 -8.78 -11.81 -12.81
N GLY A 241 -9.78 -11.15 -13.38
CA GLY A 241 -10.61 -10.22 -12.62
C GLY A 241 -11.68 -9.56 -13.46
N VAL A 242 -12.02 -8.34 -13.08
CA VAL A 242 -12.95 -7.48 -13.81
C VAL A 242 -12.26 -6.19 -14.21
N LEU A 243 -12.40 -5.82 -15.47
CA LEU A 243 -11.93 -4.55 -15.99
C LEU A 243 -12.75 -3.41 -15.36
N GLN A 244 -12.11 -2.56 -14.56
CA GLN A 244 -12.81 -1.50 -13.82
C GLN A 244 -12.88 -0.20 -14.60
N VAL A 245 -11.74 0.22 -15.16
CA VAL A 245 -11.61 1.51 -15.85
C VAL A 245 -10.71 1.36 -17.07
N VAL A 246 -11.05 2.06 -18.15
CA VAL A 246 -10.22 2.31 -19.32
C VAL A 246 -10.23 3.81 -19.54
N PRO A 247 -9.24 4.55 -18.99
CA PRO A 247 -9.24 6.02 -18.98
C PRO A 247 -8.73 6.65 -20.29
N VAL A 248 -8.75 5.91 -21.40
CA VAL A 248 -8.29 6.35 -22.72
C VAL A 248 -9.36 6.16 -23.78
N GLU A 249 -9.27 6.95 -24.85
CA GLU A 249 -10.21 6.94 -25.96
C GLU A 249 -9.53 6.49 -27.26
N VAL A 250 -10.32 5.91 -28.18
CA VAL A 250 -9.85 5.54 -29.52
C VAL A 250 -9.33 6.78 -30.25
N GLY A 251 -8.13 6.68 -30.82
CA GLY A 251 -7.43 7.76 -31.49
C GLY A 251 -6.54 8.60 -30.58
N GLN A 252 -6.62 8.43 -29.26
CA GLN A 252 -5.76 9.14 -28.31
C GLN A 252 -4.30 8.69 -28.42
N HIS A 253 -3.39 9.65 -28.35
CA HIS A 253 -1.95 9.41 -28.25
C HIS A 253 -1.57 9.15 -26.79
N VAL A 254 -0.78 8.11 -26.54
CA VAL A 254 -0.32 7.69 -25.22
C VAL A 254 1.19 7.56 -25.19
N THR A 255 1.79 8.01 -24.11
CA THR A 255 3.23 7.92 -23.84
C THR A 255 3.54 6.85 -22.80
N PRO A 256 4.77 6.33 -22.72
CA PRO A 256 5.17 5.38 -21.70
C PRO A 256 4.79 5.84 -20.29
N GLY A 257 4.17 4.95 -19.50
CA GLY A 257 3.67 5.26 -18.16
C GLY A 257 2.23 5.77 -18.10
N THR A 258 1.58 6.08 -19.23
CA THR A 258 0.15 6.43 -19.28
C THR A 258 -0.69 5.21 -18.87
N ASN A 259 -1.57 5.36 -17.88
CA ASN A 259 -2.48 4.29 -17.46
C ASN A 259 -3.52 4.00 -18.56
N LEU A 260 -3.56 2.77 -19.05
CA LEU A 260 -4.46 2.32 -20.11
C LEU A 260 -5.69 1.59 -19.59
N ALA A 261 -5.51 0.83 -18.50
CA ALA A 261 -6.59 0.05 -17.91
C ALA A 261 -6.32 -0.20 -16.41
N ARG A 262 -7.39 -0.45 -15.65
CA ARG A 262 -7.34 -0.95 -14.28
C ARG A 262 -8.14 -2.25 -14.21
N VAL A 263 -7.48 -3.33 -13.80
CA VAL A 263 -8.10 -4.63 -13.58
C VAL A 263 -7.99 -4.98 -12.10
N ALA A 264 -9.05 -5.55 -11.52
CA ALA A 264 -9.05 -5.98 -10.13
C ALA A 264 -9.89 -7.23 -9.93
N ASP A 265 -9.56 -8.02 -8.89
CA ASP A 265 -10.39 -9.15 -8.46
C ASP A 265 -11.54 -8.66 -7.57
N PRO A 266 -12.79 -8.71 -8.04
CA PRO A 266 -13.94 -8.24 -7.25
C PRO A 266 -14.32 -9.20 -6.11
N LYS A 267 -13.74 -10.39 -6.05
CA LYS A 267 -14.04 -11.40 -5.03
C LYS A 267 -13.22 -11.20 -3.77
N ARG A 268 -12.05 -10.58 -3.90
CA ARG A 268 -11.11 -10.32 -2.82
C ARG A 268 -11.08 -8.83 -2.52
N LEU A 269 -11.95 -8.42 -1.60
CA LEU A 269 -12.04 -7.04 -1.16
C LEU A 269 -11.55 -6.94 0.29
N LYS A 270 -10.95 -5.80 0.63
CA LYS A 270 -10.67 -5.32 1.98
C LYS A 270 -11.43 -4.03 2.23
N ALA A 271 -11.65 -3.66 3.49
CA ALA A 271 -12.18 -2.35 3.82
C ALA A 271 -11.03 -1.41 4.22
N GLU A 272 -10.91 -0.27 3.56
CA GLU A 272 -10.03 0.82 3.97
C GLU A 272 -10.83 1.82 4.80
N ILE A 273 -10.64 1.80 6.13
CA ILE A 273 -11.40 2.59 7.10
C ILE A 273 -10.55 3.78 7.55
N LYS A 274 -11.10 4.98 7.50
CA LYS A 274 -10.45 6.20 7.97
C LYS A 274 -10.85 6.48 9.41
N ILE A 275 -9.92 6.36 10.34
CA ILE A 275 -10.10 6.58 11.77
C ILE A 275 -9.47 7.92 12.14
N PRO A 276 -10.16 8.79 12.94
CA PRO A 276 -9.56 10.02 13.45
C PRO A 276 -8.24 9.74 14.20
N GLU A 277 -7.21 10.56 13.95
CA GLU A 277 -5.87 10.40 14.55
C GLU A 277 -5.90 10.25 16.08
N THR A 278 -6.77 11.01 16.75
CA THR A 278 -6.92 10.98 18.20
C THR A 278 -7.35 9.62 18.75
N GLN A 279 -8.01 8.79 17.93
CA GLN A 279 -8.51 7.47 18.28
C GLN A 279 -7.66 6.34 17.67
N ALA A 280 -6.92 6.64 16.61
CA ALA A 280 -6.13 5.65 15.86
C ALA A 280 -4.88 5.17 16.61
N LYS A 281 -4.42 5.93 17.63
CA LYS A 281 -3.21 5.61 18.43
C LYS A 281 -3.25 4.24 19.12
N ASP A 282 -4.46 3.75 19.40
CA ASP A 282 -4.67 2.49 20.12
C ASP A 282 -5.07 1.33 19.18
N VAL A 283 -5.12 1.58 17.86
CA VAL A 283 -5.40 0.56 16.86
C VAL A 283 -4.14 -0.23 16.58
N VAL A 284 -4.21 -1.56 16.74
CA VAL A 284 -3.11 -2.49 16.47
C VAL A 284 -3.55 -3.61 15.52
N LEU A 285 -2.56 -4.25 14.88
CA LEU A 285 -2.80 -5.37 13.97
C LEU A 285 -3.48 -6.54 14.69
N GLY A 286 -4.40 -7.20 14.00
CA GLY A 286 -5.10 -8.38 14.49
C GLY A 286 -6.32 -8.07 15.37
N GLN A 287 -6.63 -6.81 15.65
CA GLN A 287 -7.86 -6.47 16.38
C GLN A 287 -9.09 -6.83 15.56
N PRO A 288 -10.16 -7.35 16.24
CA PRO A 288 -11.42 -7.62 15.58
C PRO A 288 -12.09 -6.34 15.11
N ALA A 289 -12.65 -6.40 13.92
CA ALA A 289 -13.38 -5.30 13.32
C ALA A 289 -14.70 -5.80 12.73
N THR A 290 -15.68 -4.93 12.71
CA THR A 290 -16.97 -5.16 12.12
C THR A 290 -17.25 -4.10 11.08
N VAL A 291 -17.56 -4.51 9.86
CA VAL A 291 -17.79 -3.59 8.73
C VAL A 291 -19.25 -3.71 8.27
N ASP A 292 -19.96 -2.63 8.35
CA ASP A 292 -21.32 -2.51 7.81
C ASP A 292 -21.23 -2.03 6.35
N THR A 293 -21.60 -2.91 5.44
CA THR A 293 -21.66 -2.65 4.00
C THR A 293 -22.99 -2.09 3.54
N ARG A 294 -23.92 -1.79 4.45
CA ARG A 294 -25.34 -1.45 4.20
C ARG A 294 -26.15 -2.58 3.57
N ASN A 295 -25.51 -3.61 3.08
CA ASN A 295 -26.12 -4.86 2.58
C ASN A 295 -25.97 -6.02 3.57
N GLY A 296 -25.23 -5.79 4.67
CA GLY A 296 -24.95 -6.76 5.72
C GLY A 296 -23.69 -6.37 6.50
N ILE A 297 -23.60 -6.90 7.69
CA ILE A 297 -22.48 -6.70 8.61
C ILE A 297 -21.53 -7.88 8.44
N VAL A 298 -20.24 -7.59 8.22
CA VAL A 298 -19.19 -8.60 8.01
C VAL A 298 -18.09 -8.41 9.03
N LYS A 299 -17.60 -9.51 9.58
CA LYS A 299 -16.47 -9.51 10.51
C LYS A 299 -15.15 -9.58 9.76
N GLY A 300 -14.16 -8.93 10.32
CA GLY A 300 -12.80 -8.91 9.81
C GLY A 300 -11.78 -8.67 10.91
N LEU A 301 -10.53 -8.61 10.51
CA LEU A 301 -9.39 -8.30 11.37
C LEU A 301 -8.60 -7.13 10.77
N VAL A 302 -8.07 -6.29 11.64
CA VAL A 302 -7.13 -5.23 11.22
C VAL A 302 -5.88 -5.88 10.65
N SER A 303 -5.63 -5.68 9.35
CA SER A 303 -4.49 -6.24 8.63
C SER A 303 -3.35 -5.24 8.44
N ARG A 304 -3.66 -3.94 8.38
CA ARG A 304 -2.68 -2.88 8.22
C ARG A 304 -3.17 -1.58 8.86
N VAL A 305 -2.25 -0.85 9.48
CA VAL A 305 -2.47 0.51 9.96
C VAL A 305 -1.46 1.41 9.25
N ASP A 306 -1.93 2.40 8.52
CA ASP A 306 -1.05 3.33 7.81
C ASP A 306 -0.29 4.20 8.84
N PRO A 307 1.04 4.29 8.77
CA PRO A 307 1.82 5.12 9.67
C PRO A 307 1.64 6.62 9.42
N SER A 308 1.07 7.00 8.29
CA SER A 308 0.87 8.40 7.89
C SER A 308 -0.53 8.91 8.24
N VAL A 309 -0.59 10.16 8.71
CA VAL A 309 -1.85 10.87 8.94
C VAL A 309 -2.19 11.69 7.71
N GLN A 310 -3.38 11.47 7.16
CA GLN A 310 -3.89 12.23 6.02
C GLN A 310 -5.20 12.92 6.39
N ASN A 311 -5.25 14.25 6.27
CA ASN A 311 -6.43 15.04 6.61
C ASN A 311 -6.99 14.77 8.03
N GLY A 312 -6.11 14.55 9.01
CA GLY A 312 -6.48 14.27 10.41
C GLY A 312 -7.02 12.86 10.66
N THR A 313 -6.87 11.96 9.69
CA THR A 313 -7.26 10.54 9.79
C THR A 313 -6.10 9.60 9.47
N VAL A 314 -6.14 8.42 10.05
CA VAL A 314 -5.26 7.28 9.76
C VAL A 314 -6.07 6.25 9.00
N THR A 315 -5.52 5.72 7.92
CA THR A 315 -6.16 4.65 7.15
C THR A 315 -5.83 3.29 7.78
N VAL A 316 -6.86 2.51 8.04
CA VAL A 316 -6.77 1.16 8.59
C VAL A 316 -7.40 0.19 7.62
N ASP A 317 -6.64 -0.82 7.19
CA ASP A 317 -7.14 -1.89 6.34
C ASP A 317 -7.70 -3.01 7.22
N VAL A 318 -8.90 -3.43 6.90
CA VAL A 318 -9.57 -4.57 7.52
C VAL A 318 -9.77 -5.67 6.48
N GLN A 319 -9.18 -6.82 6.75
CA GLN A 319 -9.37 -8.04 5.96
C GLN A 319 -10.56 -8.81 6.50
N PHE A 320 -11.46 -9.24 5.61
CA PHE A 320 -12.65 -9.99 5.99
C PHE A 320 -12.33 -11.44 6.32
N THR A 321 -12.95 -11.95 7.40
CA THR A 321 -12.86 -13.36 7.81
C THR A 321 -14.08 -14.17 7.36
N GLU A 322 -15.13 -13.48 6.95
CA GLU A 322 -16.39 -14.07 6.48
C GLU A 322 -16.63 -13.66 5.01
N PRO A 323 -17.39 -14.44 4.23
CA PRO A 323 -17.72 -14.08 2.86
C PRO A 323 -18.55 -12.79 2.83
N LEU A 324 -18.26 -11.96 1.83
CA LEU A 324 -18.97 -10.71 1.63
C LEU A 324 -20.43 -10.94 1.19
N PRO A 325 -21.37 -10.07 1.61
CA PRO A 325 -22.75 -10.15 1.21
C PRO A 325 -22.93 -9.86 -0.29
N LEU A 326 -24.02 -10.36 -0.84
CA LEU A 326 -24.39 -10.06 -2.23
C LEU A 326 -24.51 -8.55 -2.43
N GLY A 327 -23.88 -8.04 -3.48
CA GLY A 327 -23.86 -6.60 -3.79
C GLY A 327 -22.64 -5.82 -3.28
N ALA A 328 -21.72 -6.47 -2.55
CA ALA A 328 -20.41 -5.87 -2.26
C ALA A 328 -19.65 -5.62 -3.57
N ARG A 329 -19.20 -4.38 -3.76
CA ARG A 329 -18.48 -3.92 -4.97
C ARG A 329 -17.31 -3.05 -4.58
N PRO A 330 -16.26 -2.99 -5.40
CA PRO A 330 -15.22 -1.98 -5.25
C PRO A 330 -15.81 -0.58 -5.13
N ASP A 331 -15.15 0.26 -4.37
CA ASP A 331 -15.51 1.66 -4.09
C ASP A 331 -16.85 1.87 -3.35
N LEU A 332 -17.49 0.78 -2.83
CA LEU A 332 -18.67 0.90 -1.97
C LEU A 332 -18.28 1.52 -0.63
N SER A 333 -19.00 2.58 -0.23
CA SER A 333 -18.83 3.19 1.09
C SER A 333 -19.34 2.29 2.20
N VAL A 334 -18.54 2.13 3.24
CA VAL A 334 -18.81 1.27 4.40
C VAL A 334 -18.56 2.00 5.71
N ASP A 335 -19.23 1.54 6.78
CA ASP A 335 -18.97 1.98 8.14
C ASP A 335 -18.21 0.87 8.88
N GLY A 336 -16.99 1.18 9.35
CA GLY A 336 -16.17 0.23 10.11
C GLY A 336 -16.15 0.55 11.60
N THR A 337 -16.24 -0.48 12.43
CA THR A 337 -16.08 -0.41 13.88
C THR A 337 -14.97 -1.37 14.29
N ILE A 338 -13.92 -0.86 14.94
CA ILE A 338 -12.77 -1.65 15.40
C ILE A 338 -12.83 -1.76 16.91
N GLU A 339 -12.74 -2.97 17.44
CA GLU A 339 -12.70 -3.25 18.87
C GLU A 339 -11.26 -3.08 19.37
N LEU A 340 -11.01 -2.05 20.19
CA LEU A 340 -9.68 -1.76 20.72
C LEU A 340 -9.32 -2.67 21.88
N GLU A 341 -10.23 -2.75 22.87
CA GLU A 341 -10.05 -3.57 24.06
C GLU A 341 -11.38 -3.90 24.74
N ASN A 342 -11.37 -4.95 25.53
CA ASN A 342 -12.50 -5.36 26.36
C ASN A 342 -12.13 -5.18 27.83
N LEU A 343 -12.71 -4.16 28.48
CA LEU A 343 -12.58 -3.89 29.90
C LEU A 343 -13.54 -4.81 30.66
N LYS A 344 -13.02 -5.76 31.41
CA LYS A 344 -13.83 -6.89 31.98
C LYS A 344 -14.78 -6.47 33.08
N ASP A 345 -14.43 -5.49 33.92
CA ASP A 345 -15.23 -5.09 35.09
C ASP A 345 -14.99 -3.60 35.42
N VAL A 346 -15.74 -2.74 34.77
CA VAL A 346 -15.68 -1.28 34.96
C VAL A 346 -17.08 -0.70 35.21
N LEU A 347 -17.12 0.47 35.85
CA LEU A 347 -18.33 1.28 35.90
C LEU A 347 -18.43 2.04 34.59
N TYR A 348 -19.56 1.96 33.93
CA TYR A 348 -19.80 2.68 32.69
C TYR A 348 -21.22 3.18 32.56
N VAL A 349 -21.40 4.17 31.71
CA VAL A 349 -22.71 4.74 31.35
C VAL A 349 -22.68 5.11 29.86
N GLY A 350 -23.82 5.37 29.27
CA GLY A 350 -23.93 5.94 27.92
C GLY A 350 -23.08 7.20 27.78
N ARG A 351 -22.52 7.44 26.61
CA ARG A 351 -21.62 8.56 26.37
C ARG A 351 -22.33 9.90 26.39
N PRO A 352 -21.98 10.84 27.30
CA PRO A 352 -22.57 12.18 27.32
C PRO A 352 -22.04 13.00 26.13
N VAL A 353 -22.81 14.01 25.71
CA VAL A 353 -22.48 14.83 24.53
C VAL A 353 -21.11 15.51 24.65
N HIS A 354 -20.72 15.96 25.84
CA HIS A 354 -19.44 16.66 26.08
C HIS A 354 -18.38 15.82 26.81
N GLY A 355 -18.54 14.49 26.85
CA GLY A 355 -17.60 13.58 27.52
C GLY A 355 -16.37 13.28 26.67
N GLN A 356 -15.21 13.82 27.04
CA GLN A 356 -13.91 13.41 26.48
C GLN A 356 -13.23 12.36 27.38
N ALA A 357 -12.37 11.52 26.79
CA ALA A 357 -11.59 10.56 27.54
C ALA A 357 -10.69 11.28 28.57
N ASP A 358 -10.51 10.67 29.73
CA ASP A 358 -9.65 11.13 30.83
C ASP A 358 -9.93 12.55 31.29
N SER A 359 -11.20 13.02 31.20
CA SER A 359 -11.64 14.34 31.61
C SER A 359 -12.54 14.30 32.85
N THR A 360 -12.69 15.45 33.53
CA THR A 360 -13.67 15.61 34.59
C THR A 360 -14.76 16.57 34.12
N ILE A 361 -16.00 16.11 34.15
CA ILE A 361 -17.17 16.88 33.72
C ILE A 361 -18.24 16.93 34.80
N GLY A 362 -19.08 17.95 34.76
CA GLY A 362 -20.30 18.04 35.60
C GLY A 362 -21.44 17.29 34.91
N LEU A 363 -21.97 16.26 35.54
CA LEU A 363 -23.20 15.58 35.10
C LEU A 363 -24.31 15.76 36.10
N PHE A 364 -25.56 15.82 35.64
CA PHE A 364 -26.71 15.87 36.49
C PHE A 364 -27.18 14.46 36.82
N LYS A 365 -27.07 14.08 38.10
CA LYS A 365 -27.59 12.84 38.69
C LYS A 365 -29.00 13.04 39.17
N LEU A 366 -29.91 12.17 38.75
CA LEU A 366 -31.30 12.18 39.22
C LEU A 366 -31.35 11.79 40.70
N VAL A 367 -32.22 12.50 41.44
CA VAL A 367 -32.59 12.16 42.84
C VAL A 367 -33.66 11.05 42.79
N ASP A 368 -33.79 10.28 43.85
CA ASP A 368 -34.56 9.04 43.96
C ASP A 368 -36.01 9.12 43.46
N ASP A 369 -36.66 10.27 43.50
CA ASP A 369 -38.01 10.50 43.00
C ASP A 369 -38.08 10.89 41.52
N GLY A 370 -36.92 11.15 40.87
CA GLY A 370 -36.80 11.55 39.48
C GLY A 370 -37.41 12.93 39.15
N SER A 371 -37.74 13.73 40.17
CA SER A 371 -38.28 15.10 40.02
C SER A 371 -37.20 16.14 39.96
N ASP A 372 -36.04 15.87 40.57
CA ASP A 372 -34.91 16.78 40.63
C ASP A 372 -33.61 16.07 40.19
N ALA A 373 -32.65 16.86 39.72
CA ALA A 373 -31.31 16.34 39.42
C ALA A 373 -30.24 17.27 40.03
N VAL A 374 -29.19 16.66 40.59
CA VAL A 374 -28.09 17.34 41.27
C VAL A 374 -26.81 17.18 40.46
N ARG A 375 -26.08 18.27 40.31
CA ARG A 375 -24.80 18.27 39.58
C ARG A 375 -23.71 17.56 40.38
N VAL A 376 -23.05 16.61 39.78
CA VAL A 376 -21.94 15.85 40.35
C VAL A 376 -20.75 15.93 39.42
N ASN A 377 -19.58 16.20 39.95
CA ASN A 377 -18.33 16.12 39.20
C ASN A 377 -17.97 14.65 39.01
N VAL A 378 -17.88 14.24 37.76
CA VAL A 378 -17.60 12.84 37.36
C VAL A 378 -16.29 12.81 36.63
N LYS A 379 -15.38 11.94 37.09
CA LYS A 379 -14.12 11.67 36.41
C LYS A 379 -14.35 10.55 35.43
N LEU A 380 -14.24 10.87 34.13
CA LEU A 380 -14.35 9.95 33.04
C LEU A 380 -13.02 9.24 32.81
N GLY A 381 -13.07 7.99 32.40
CA GLY A 381 -11.95 7.22 31.95
C GLY A 381 -11.96 7.03 30.43
N LYS A 382 -11.75 5.79 29.98
CA LYS A 382 -11.75 5.44 28.58
C LYS A 382 -13.13 5.60 27.96
N THR A 383 -13.16 6.08 26.70
CA THR A 383 -14.41 6.29 25.94
C THR A 383 -14.51 5.30 24.80
N SER A 384 -15.73 4.87 24.53
CA SER A 384 -16.13 4.09 23.36
C SER A 384 -17.07 4.91 22.46
N VAL A 385 -17.58 4.35 21.40
CA VAL A 385 -18.56 5.02 20.52
C VAL A 385 -19.82 5.41 21.31
N ASN A 386 -20.38 4.48 22.07
CA ASN A 386 -21.69 4.64 22.75
C ASN A 386 -21.61 4.74 24.27
N SER A 387 -20.46 4.49 24.89
CA SER A 387 -20.31 4.43 26.35
C SER A 387 -19.02 5.08 26.82
N VAL A 388 -18.99 5.41 28.12
CA VAL A 388 -17.81 5.97 28.77
C VAL A 388 -17.61 5.32 30.14
N GLU A 389 -16.35 5.01 30.45
CA GLU A 389 -15.93 4.52 31.76
C GLU A 389 -16.04 5.62 32.81
N ILE A 390 -16.52 5.26 34.00
CA ILE A 390 -16.59 6.14 35.16
C ILE A 390 -15.50 5.72 36.15
N LEU A 391 -14.56 6.61 36.42
CA LEU A 391 -13.49 6.37 37.39
C LEU A 391 -13.88 6.83 38.78
N ASP A 392 -14.63 7.93 38.87
CA ASP A 392 -15.07 8.51 40.18
C ASP A 392 -16.31 9.40 40.00
N GLY A 393 -17.04 9.61 41.09
CA GLY A 393 -18.19 10.54 41.16
C GLY A 393 -19.57 9.89 41.09
N LEU A 394 -19.70 8.65 40.62
CA LEU A 394 -20.97 7.93 40.48
C LEU A 394 -20.87 6.50 41.04
N LYS A 395 -22.05 5.93 41.34
CA LYS A 395 -22.20 4.55 41.83
C LYS A 395 -23.11 3.74 40.90
N VAL A 396 -23.02 2.43 40.98
CA VAL A 396 -23.94 1.52 40.28
C VAL A 396 -25.39 1.84 40.61
N GLY A 397 -26.24 1.95 39.62
CA GLY A 397 -27.65 2.28 39.76
C GLY A 397 -27.95 3.79 39.70
N ASP A 398 -26.92 4.66 39.72
CA ASP A 398 -27.15 6.10 39.57
C ASP A 398 -27.66 6.42 38.17
N LYS A 399 -28.73 7.19 38.06
CA LYS A 399 -29.26 7.67 36.77
C LYS A 399 -28.71 9.06 36.49
N VAL A 400 -28.14 9.28 35.34
CA VAL A 400 -27.54 10.53 34.92
C VAL A 400 -28.10 11.05 33.61
N ILE A 401 -28.10 12.35 33.42
CA ILE A 401 -28.54 13.02 32.19
C ILE A 401 -27.33 13.10 31.25
N LEU A 402 -27.52 12.57 30.05
CA LEU A 402 -26.47 12.50 28.99
C LEU A 402 -26.60 13.60 27.94
N SER A 403 -27.82 14.24 27.86
CA SER A 403 -28.09 15.35 26.93
C SER A 403 -27.22 16.56 27.25
N ASP A 404 -27.09 17.45 26.28
CA ASP A 404 -26.40 18.74 26.48
C ASP A 404 -27.12 19.60 27.51
N MET A 405 -26.47 19.81 28.66
CA MET A 405 -26.95 20.61 29.76
C MET A 405 -26.08 21.88 29.98
N SER A 406 -25.30 22.30 28.99
CA SER A 406 -24.38 23.46 29.11
C SER A 406 -25.07 24.73 29.53
N SER A 407 -26.34 24.93 29.15
CA SER A 407 -27.15 26.09 29.59
C SER A 407 -27.46 26.09 31.10
N MET A 408 -27.31 24.95 31.76
CA MET A 408 -27.59 24.75 33.19
C MET A 408 -26.32 24.59 34.03
N ASP A 409 -25.13 24.79 33.45
CA ASP A 409 -23.83 24.59 34.11
C ASP A 409 -23.60 25.50 35.35
N ASN A 410 -24.32 26.61 35.44
CA ASN A 410 -24.23 27.53 36.58
C ASN A 410 -25.10 27.10 37.77
N PHE A 411 -25.85 25.99 37.65
CA PHE A 411 -26.78 25.56 38.70
C PHE A 411 -26.36 24.20 39.26
N ASP A 412 -26.37 24.10 40.61
CA ASP A 412 -26.06 22.84 41.30
C ASP A 412 -27.23 21.85 41.30
N ARG A 413 -28.44 22.34 41.07
CA ARG A 413 -29.69 21.55 41.08
C ARG A 413 -30.66 22.06 40.01
N ILE A 414 -31.30 21.19 39.34
CA ILE A 414 -32.36 21.44 38.35
C ILE A 414 -33.61 20.62 38.68
N ARG A 415 -34.77 21.14 38.34
CA ARG A 415 -36.05 20.45 38.51
C ARG A 415 -36.49 19.89 37.14
N LEU A 416 -36.97 18.65 37.12
CA LEU A 416 -37.51 18.03 35.94
C LEU A 416 -39.05 18.14 35.97
N ARG A 417 -39.61 18.63 34.88
CA ARG A 417 -41.03 18.92 34.75
C ARG A 417 -41.68 18.06 33.68
#